data_cc41d439265671632b1201d5d5a713a2
#
_entry.id   cc41d439265671632b1201d5d5a713a2
#
_cell.length_a   1.000
_cell.length_b   1.000
_cell.length_c   1.000
_cell.angle_alpha   90.00
_cell.angle_beta   90.00
_cell.angle_gamma   90.00
#
_symmetry.space_group_name_H-M   'P 1'
#
loop_
_entity.id
_entity.type
_entity.pdbx_description
1 polymer ?
#
loop_
_entity_poly.entity_id
_entity_poly.type
_entity_poly.pdbx_seq_one_letter_code
_entity_poly.pdbx_strand_id
1 'polypeptide(L)'
;MKKNKLLLLILINFLLFPLTANSQTFDEWRINFSKYASSQGVSDKTLLLIIDNLKFLPKVIEYDRYQPEFYEDTKTYVSKRSNNNKVKIGIKTYQKNIELINKVEKSFKIEKELLLSLMGIETNFGKYLGKMDILSSLATLSYDKRRSEFFTNELIIALKLIDKNQISANELYGSWAGAFGNFQFMPSTILNNAIDYNNDHIIDLKSAEDSFASAANYLSKMGWNTKDKCFKKVKLDKKIPIKYLNYSARKIKHKKKLSFFKKYIKNYSDDLGNGKEVVAIITPDKEIVENSNIYSPAYVIYDNYEIILKWNRSLRFALAVCTLKDKFKNEL
;
A
#
# COMPACT_ATOMS: atom_id res chain seq x y z
N MET A 1 -56.23 -59.14 -25.35
CA MET A 1 -54.79 -59.20 -25.60
C MET A 1 -54.12 -58.11 -24.90
N LYS A 2 -53.57 -58.34 -23.70
CA LYS A 2 -52.83 -57.34 -22.89
C LYS A 2 -51.34 -57.48 -23.14
N LYS A 3 -50.67 -56.46 -23.69
CA LYS A 3 -49.24 -56.41 -23.85
C LYS A 3 -48.58 -55.86 -22.56
N ASN A 4 -47.85 -56.72 -21.85
CA ASN A 4 -47.02 -56.35 -20.73
C ASN A 4 -45.77 -55.63 -21.26
N LYS A 5 -45.56 -54.35 -20.85
CA LYS A 5 -44.31 -53.67 -21.03
C LYS A 5 -43.45 -53.91 -19.78
N LEU A 6 -42.37 -54.66 -19.94
CA LEU A 6 -41.33 -54.89 -18.95
C LEU A 6 -40.44 -53.62 -18.88
N LEU A 7 -40.50 -52.90 -17.77
CA LEU A 7 -39.70 -51.72 -17.54
C LEU A 7 -38.38 -52.16 -16.91
N LEU A 8 -37.30 -52.10 -17.69
CA LEU A 8 -35.93 -52.43 -17.25
C LEU A 8 -35.35 -51.20 -16.50
N LEU A 9 -35.33 -51.26 -15.15
CA LEU A 9 -34.66 -50.26 -14.32
C LEU A 9 -33.15 -50.53 -14.31
N ILE A 10 -32.40 -49.73 -15.06
CA ILE A 10 -30.92 -49.69 -14.96
C ILE A 10 -30.56 -48.85 -13.77
N LEU A 11 -30.16 -49.46 -12.66
CA LEU A 11 -29.53 -48.81 -11.52
C LEU A 11 -28.10 -48.44 -11.92
N ILE A 12 -27.89 -47.17 -12.26
CA ILE A 12 -26.54 -46.61 -12.40
C ILE A 12 -26.05 -46.29 -10.97
N ASN A 13 -25.22 -47.18 -10.42
CA ASN A 13 -24.43 -46.89 -9.22
C ASN A 13 -23.37 -45.84 -9.58
N PHE A 14 -23.69 -44.56 -9.36
CA PHE A 14 -22.68 -43.51 -9.30
C PHE A 14 -21.85 -43.75 -8.04
N LEU A 15 -20.72 -44.43 -8.19
CA LEU A 15 -19.65 -44.39 -7.19
C LEU A 15 -19.20 -42.94 -7.05
N LEU A 16 -19.77 -42.25 -6.06
CA LEU A 16 -19.27 -40.99 -5.54
C LEU A 16 -17.92 -41.30 -4.87
N PHE A 17 -16.85 -41.32 -5.66
CA PHE A 17 -15.52 -41.12 -5.08
C PHE A 17 -15.50 -39.71 -4.48
N PRO A 18 -15.31 -39.56 -3.19
CA PRO A 18 -15.03 -38.22 -2.65
C PRO A 18 -13.70 -37.79 -3.29
N LEU A 19 -13.78 -36.86 -4.22
CA LEU A 19 -12.62 -36.05 -4.61
C LEU A 19 -12.20 -35.28 -3.36
N THR A 20 -11.45 -35.93 -2.48
CA THR A 20 -10.65 -35.24 -1.48
C THR A 20 -9.65 -34.44 -2.29
N ALA A 21 -9.99 -33.20 -2.57
CA ALA A 21 -8.99 -32.23 -3.00
C ALA A 21 -8.00 -32.15 -1.84
N ASN A 22 -6.94 -32.94 -1.89
CA ASN A 22 -5.82 -32.84 -0.96
C ASN A 22 -5.28 -31.43 -1.16
N SER A 23 -5.61 -30.52 -0.24
CA SER A 23 -5.02 -29.20 -0.25
C SER A 23 -3.54 -29.40 0.02
N GLN A 24 -2.70 -28.95 -0.90
CA GLN A 24 -1.25 -28.97 -0.78
C GLN A 24 -0.85 -28.43 0.59
N THR A 25 0.00 -29.15 1.33
CA THR A 25 0.56 -28.68 2.60
C THR A 25 1.56 -27.53 2.35
N PHE A 26 1.89 -26.76 3.38
CA PHE A 26 2.89 -25.69 3.26
C PHE A 26 4.27 -26.25 2.89
N ASP A 27 4.64 -27.42 3.39
CA ASP A 27 5.92 -28.07 3.08
C ASP A 27 5.98 -28.53 1.61
N GLU A 28 4.92 -29.12 1.09
CA GLU A 28 4.82 -29.47 -0.34
C GLU A 28 4.86 -28.22 -1.21
N TRP A 29 4.18 -27.14 -0.79
CA TRP A 29 4.22 -25.86 -1.48
C TRP A 29 5.65 -25.29 -1.50
N ARG A 30 6.36 -25.33 -0.37
CA ARG A 30 7.74 -24.85 -0.23
C ARG A 30 8.70 -25.54 -1.20
N ILE A 31 8.59 -26.86 -1.33
CA ILE A 31 9.40 -27.66 -2.28
C ILE A 31 9.07 -27.23 -3.73
N ASN A 32 7.80 -27.10 -4.07
CA ASN A 32 7.40 -26.67 -5.41
C ASN A 32 7.77 -25.22 -5.70
N PHE A 33 7.66 -24.35 -4.70
CA PHE A 33 8.10 -22.96 -4.80
C PHE A 33 9.60 -22.86 -5.04
N SER A 34 10.43 -23.69 -4.38
CA SER A 34 11.88 -23.71 -4.60
C SER A 34 12.24 -23.99 -6.07
N LYS A 35 11.60 -25.00 -6.67
CA LYS A 35 11.78 -25.32 -8.11
C LYS A 35 11.33 -24.15 -9.00
N TYR A 36 10.21 -23.53 -8.67
CA TYR A 36 9.72 -22.35 -9.38
C TYR A 36 10.69 -21.18 -9.26
N ALA A 37 11.18 -20.87 -8.04
CA ALA A 37 12.13 -19.78 -7.81
C ALA A 37 13.46 -19.97 -8.57
N SER A 38 13.99 -21.22 -8.63
CA SER A 38 15.14 -21.56 -9.47
C SER A 38 14.86 -21.28 -10.95
N SER A 39 13.70 -21.68 -11.46
CA SER A 39 13.29 -21.40 -12.86
C SER A 39 13.13 -19.90 -13.14
N GLN A 40 12.90 -19.10 -12.12
CA GLN A 40 12.85 -17.63 -12.21
C GLN A 40 14.24 -16.97 -12.05
N GLY A 41 15.31 -17.77 -11.91
CA GLY A 41 16.69 -17.28 -11.87
C GLY A 41 17.19 -16.87 -10.47
N VAL A 42 16.60 -17.41 -9.39
CA VAL A 42 17.18 -17.36 -8.05
C VAL A 42 18.26 -18.45 -7.95
N SER A 43 19.45 -18.13 -7.43
CA SER A 43 20.55 -19.10 -7.34
C SER A 43 20.29 -20.20 -6.33
N ASP A 44 20.85 -21.37 -6.59
CA ASP A 44 20.77 -22.53 -5.67
C ASP A 44 21.35 -22.18 -4.29
N LYS A 45 22.41 -21.35 -4.24
CA LYS A 45 23.00 -20.87 -2.98
C LYS A 45 21.96 -20.15 -2.11
N THR A 46 21.20 -19.24 -2.70
CA THR A 46 20.16 -18.47 -1.99
C THR A 46 18.99 -19.37 -1.60
N LEU A 47 18.59 -20.30 -2.46
CA LEU A 47 17.52 -21.26 -2.17
C LEU A 47 17.88 -22.18 -1.00
N LEU A 48 19.08 -22.77 -0.99
CA LEU A 48 19.57 -23.62 0.10
C LEU A 48 19.64 -22.86 1.44
N LEU A 49 19.99 -21.57 1.42
CA LEU A 49 20.06 -20.76 2.64
C LEU A 49 18.68 -20.46 3.23
N ILE A 50 17.67 -20.27 2.39
CA ILE A 50 16.41 -19.63 2.80
C ILE A 50 15.24 -20.61 2.85
N ILE A 51 15.10 -21.49 1.86
CA ILE A 51 13.85 -22.26 1.69
C ILE A 51 13.50 -23.11 2.92
N ASP A 52 14.47 -23.76 3.53
CA ASP A 52 14.22 -24.62 4.70
C ASP A 52 13.89 -23.84 5.98
N ASN A 53 14.22 -22.56 5.99
CA ASN A 53 13.93 -21.63 7.10
C ASN A 53 12.58 -20.93 6.98
N LEU A 54 11.87 -21.05 5.84
CA LEU A 54 10.53 -20.46 5.65
C LEU A 54 9.52 -21.14 6.57
N LYS A 55 8.78 -20.33 7.33
CA LYS A 55 7.77 -20.78 8.29
C LYS A 55 6.37 -20.39 7.83
N PHE A 56 5.41 -21.27 8.08
CA PHE A 56 4.00 -20.93 7.95
C PHE A 56 3.57 -20.07 9.15
N LEU A 57 3.04 -18.88 8.89
CA LEU A 57 2.64 -17.90 9.90
C LEU A 57 1.13 -17.62 9.82
N PRO A 58 0.24 -18.41 10.46
CA PRO A 58 -1.22 -18.26 10.34
C PRO A 58 -1.72 -16.84 10.66
N LYS A 59 -1.07 -16.18 11.62
CA LYS A 59 -1.40 -14.81 12.03
C LYS A 59 -1.26 -13.77 10.92
N VAL A 60 -0.39 -14.02 9.95
CA VAL A 60 -0.22 -13.18 8.76
C VAL A 60 -1.50 -13.18 7.92
N ILE A 61 -2.15 -14.35 7.81
CA ILE A 61 -3.43 -14.50 7.10
C ILE A 61 -4.54 -13.73 7.81
N GLU A 62 -4.57 -13.75 9.14
CA GLU A 62 -5.53 -12.97 9.92
C GLU A 62 -5.35 -11.47 9.66
N TYR A 63 -4.12 -10.96 9.73
CA TYR A 63 -3.81 -9.55 9.45
C TYR A 63 -4.17 -9.13 8.02
N ASP A 64 -3.98 -10.02 7.04
CA ASP A 64 -4.36 -9.75 5.65
C ASP A 64 -5.88 -9.56 5.48
N ARG A 65 -6.69 -10.15 6.35
CA ARG A 65 -8.15 -10.06 6.31
C ARG A 65 -8.73 -8.92 7.15
N TYR A 66 -7.97 -8.40 8.11
CA TYR A 66 -8.41 -7.36 9.04
C TYR A 66 -7.49 -6.14 9.00
N GLN A 67 -7.80 -5.17 8.13
CA GLN A 67 -7.02 -3.95 7.98
C GLN A 67 -7.83 -2.73 8.44
N PRO A 68 -7.29 -1.83 9.29
CA PRO A 68 -8.00 -0.67 9.83
C PRO A 68 -8.62 0.26 8.80
N GLU A 69 -8.02 0.31 7.61
CA GLU A 69 -8.51 1.10 6.46
C GLU A 69 -9.95 0.73 6.06
N PHE A 70 -10.42 -0.45 6.43
CA PHE A 70 -11.74 -0.95 6.06
C PHE A 70 -12.79 -0.84 7.16
N TYR A 71 -12.43 -0.32 8.36
CA TYR A 71 -13.34 -0.25 9.51
C TYR A 71 -13.46 1.15 10.10
N GLU A 72 -12.43 1.99 9.99
CA GLU A 72 -12.45 3.34 10.56
C GLU A 72 -13.09 4.34 9.59
N ASP A 73 -13.97 5.22 10.08
CA ASP A 73 -14.42 6.38 9.31
C ASP A 73 -13.26 7.35 9.04
N THR A 74 -13.41 8.20 8.03
CA THR A 74 -12.35 9.11 7.59
C THR A 74 -11.89 10.07 8.69
N LYS A 75 -12.80 10.60 9.51
CA LYS A 75 -12.45 11.53 10.58
C LYS A 75 -11.57 10.85 11.63
N THR A 76 -11.97 9.67 12.07
CA THR A 76 -11.23 8.85 13.05
C THR A 76 -9.86 8.45 12.50
N TYR A 77 -9.82 7.92 11.28
CA TYR A 77 -8.58 7.48 10.64
C TYR A 77 -7.56 8.63 10.52
N VAL A 78 -7.98 9.76 9.95
CA VAL A 78 -7.11 10.91 9.71
C VAL A 78 -6.66 11.53 11.03
N SER A 79 -7.56 11.72 12.01
CA SER A 79 -7.21 12.33 13.30
C SER A 79 -6.19 11.51 14.08
N LYS A 80 -6.31 10.17 14.07
CA LYS A 80 -5.34 9.29 14.74
C LYS A 80 -3.95 9.37 14.09
N ARG A 81 -3.88 9.48 12.75
CA ARG A 81 -2.63 9.37 11.98
C ARG A 81 -1.97 10.70 11.67
N SER A 82 -2.67 11.82 11.85
CA SER A 82 -2.14 13.18 11.64
C SER A 82 -2.29 14.09 12.86
N ASN A 83 -2.16 13.54 14.09
CA ASN A 83 -2.29 14.31 15.33
C ASN A 83 -1.04 15.17 15.62
N ASN A 84 -1.18 16.14 16.52
CA ASN A 84 -0.10 17.07 16.86
C ASN A 84 1.11 16.39 17.54
N ASN A 85 0.91 15.25 18.20
CA ASN A 85 2.04 14.49 18.75
C ASN A 85 2.95 13.95 17.62
N LYS A 86 2.37 13.48 16.50
CA LYS A 86 3.17 13.12 15.31
C LYS A 86 3.95 14.30 14.75
N VAL A 87 3.35 15.48 14.71
CA VAL A 87 4.05 16.70 14.28
C VAL A 87 5.27 16.96 15.16
N LYS A 88 5.11 16.93 16.50
CA LYS A 88 6.22 17.11 17.45
C LYS A 88 7.34 16.09 17.26
N ILE A 89 7.00 14.81 17.04
CA ILE A 89 8.00 13.77 16.81
C ILE A 89 8.70 13.99 15.46
N GLY A 90 7.95 14.34 14.41
CA GLY A 90 8.52 14.60 13.09
C GLY A 90 9.47 15.79 13.07
N ILE A 91 9.15 16.88 13.79
CA ILE A 91 10.07 18.04 13.96
C ILE A 91 11.38 17.59 14.62
N LYS A 92 11.32 16.78 15.68
CA LYS A 92 12.53 16.22 16.30
C LYS A 92 13.32 15.34 15.34
N THR A 93 12.62 14.52 14.54
CA THR A 93 13.26 13.68 13.51
C THR A 93 13.95 14.53 12.44
N TYR A 94 13.31 15.60 11.99
CA TYR A 94 13.90 16.57 11.08
C TYR A 94 15.14 17.23 11.68
N GLN A 95 15.05 17.77 12.88
CA GLN A 95 16.18 18.42 13.57
C GLN A 95 17.39 17.48 13.73
N LYS A 96 17.14 16.20 14.04
CA LYS A 96 18.20 15.18 14.14
C LYS A 96 18.90 14.90 12.80
N ASN A 97 18.20 15.04 11.67
CA ASN A 97 18.68 14.68 10.34
C ASN A 97 18.63 15.87 9.37
N ILE A 98 18.78 17.11 9.87
CA ILE A 98 18.46 18.32 9.12
C ILE A 98 19.30 18.46 7.84
N GLU A 99 20.60 18.20 7.89
CA GLU A 99 21.49 18.30 6.74
C GLU A 99 21.14 17.26 5.67
N LEU A 100 20.92 16.02 6.09
CA LEU A 100 20.54 14.93 5.21
C LEU A 100 19.22 15.22 4.50
N ILE A 101 18.17 15.55 5.30
CA ILE A 101 16.83 15.75 4.74
C ILE A 101 16.81 16.94 3.78
N ASN A 102 17.49 18.05 4.11
CA ASN A 102 17.62 19.20 3.22
C ASN A 102 18.41 18.87 1.93
N LYS A 103 19.45 18.03 2.05
CA LYS A 103 20.19 17.55 0.87
C LYS A 103 19.32 16.69 -0.03
N VAL A 104 18.54 15.77 0.54
CA VAL A 104 17.57 14.91 -0.19
C VAL A 104 16.49 15.76 -0.84
N GLU A 105 15.87 16.70 -0.12
CA GLU A 105 14.87 17.62 -0.67
C GLU A 105 15.41 18.37 -1.90
N LYS A 106 16.60 18.94 -1.80
CA LYS A 106 17.26 19.67 -2.90
C LYS A 106 17.55 18.76 -4.10
N SER A 107 18.02 17.53 -3.84
CA SER A 107 18.45 16.59 -4.90
C SER A 107 17.26 16.02 -5.68
N PHE A 108 16.17 15.65 -4.99
CA PHE A 108 15.02 14.99 -5.59
C PHE A 108 13.84 15.91 -5.84
N LYS A 109 13.87 17.15 -5.36
CA LYS A 109 12.79 18.15 -5.42
C LYS A 109 11.49 17.64 -4.80
N ILE A 110 11.62 16.93 -3.69
CA ILE A 110 10.52 16.42 -2.87
C ILE A 110 10.59 17.10 -1.52
N GLU A 111 9.53 17.82 -1.14
CA GLU A 111 9.50 18.55 0.11
C GLU A 111 9.64 17.65 1.35
N LYS A 112 10.42 18.11 2.30
CA LYS A 112 10.68 17.41 3.58
C LYS A 112 9.40 17.10 4.35
N GLU A 113 8.40 17.97 4.27
CA GLU A 113 7.11 17.81 4.91
C GLU A 113 6.38 16.55 4.44
N LEU A 114 6.49 16.21 3.14
CA LEU A 114 5.93 14.98 2.59
C LEU A 114 6.70 13.74 3.09
N LEU A 115 8.02 13.79 3.03
CA LEU A 115 8.87 12.68 3.51
C LEU A 115 8.61 12.38 4.98
N LEU A 116 8.60 13.42 5.84
CA LEU A 116 8.27 13.29 7.26
C LEU A 116 6.87 12.74 7.47
N SER A 117 5.90 13.14 6.64
CA SER A 117 4.52 12.66 6.74
C SER A 117 4.40 11.19 6.43
N LEU A 118 5.03 10.72 5.36
CA LEU A 118 5.05 9.31 5.00
C LEU A 118 5.73 8.48 6.08
N MET A 119 6.96 8.83 6.50
CA MET A 119 7.66 8.13 7.58
C MET A 119 6.85 8.12 8.88
N GLY A 120 6.19 9.23 9.20
CA GLY A 120 5.34 9.34 10.38
C GLY A 120 4.12 8.42 10.34
N ILE A 121 3.48 8.25 9.18
CA ILE A 121 2.30 7.38 9.03
C ILE A 121 2.70 5.93 8.94
N GLU A 122 3.73 5.59 8.17
CA GLU A 122 4.17 4.22 7.95
C GLU A 122 4.74 3.58 9.23
N THR A 123 5.69 4.25 9.88
CA THR A 123 6.44 3.62 10.97
C THR A 123 6.49 4.43 12.26
N ASN A 124 5.75 5.55 12.33
CA ASN A 124 5.87 6.49 13.44
C ASN A 124 7.34 6.92 13.66
N PHE A 125 7.97 7.34 12.57
CA PHE A 125 9.38 7.79 12.52
C PHE A 125 10.37 6.69 12.93
N GLY A 126 10.19 5.49 12.38
CA GLY A 126 11.06 4.34 12.62
C GLY A 126 10.80 3.58 13.93
N LYS A 127 9.82 4.03 14.76
CA LYS A 127 9.51 3.36 16.04
C LYS A 127 8.83 2.00 15.84
N TYR A 128 8.06 1.82 14.76
CA TYR A 128 7.29 0.62 14.47
C TYR A 128 7.61 0.08 13.08
N LEU A 129 8.77 -0.55 12.92
CA LEU A 129 9.23 -1.13 11.65
C LEU A 129 8.55 -2.47 11.31
N GLY A 130 7.82 -3.06 12.27
CA GLY A 130 7.36 -4.44 12.22
C GLY A 130 8.39 -5.42 12.79
N LYS A 131 7.89 -6.62 13.16
CA LYS A 131 8.72 -7.68 13.79
C LYS A 131 8.49 -9.03 13.12
N MET A 132 7.74 -9.07 12.02
CA MET A 132 7.49 -10.31 11.31
C MET A 132 8.67 -10.64 10.41
N ASP A 133 9.03 -11.91 10.34
CA ASP A 133 9.94 -12.43 9.32
C ASP A 133 9.28 -12.21 7.95
N ILE A 134 9.89 -11.35 7.13
CA ILE A 134 9.34 -10.93 5.84
C ILE A 134 9.25 -12.10 4.87
N LEU A 135 10.29 -12.94 4.81
CA LEU A 135 10.32 -14.05 3.87
C LEU A 135 9.25 -15.09 4.21
N SER A 136 9.11 -15.45 5.49
CA SER A 136 8.04 -16.34 5.96
C SER A 136 6.65 -15.71 5.79
N SER A 137 6.51 -14.41 5.98
CA SER A 137 5.25 -13.68 5.76
C SER A 137 4.84 -13.73 4.29
N LEU A 138 5.76 -13.41 3.38
CA LEU A 138 5.53 -13.48 1.92
C LEU A 138 5.25 -14.92 1.48
N ALA A 139 5.99 -15.92 2.01
CA ALA A 139 5.75 -17.32 1.73
C ALA A 139 4.35 -17.78 2.18
N THR A 140 3.93 -17.38 3.38
CA THR A 140 2.59 -17.68 3.90
C THR A 140 1.50 -17.07 3.02
N LEU A 141 1.65 -15.81 2.59
CA LEU A 141 0.69 -15.13 1.73
C LEU A 141 0.73 -15.64 0.28
N SER A 142 1.87 -16.16 -0.17
CA SER A 142 1.99 -16.85 -1.45
C SER A 142 1.28 -18.19 -1.46
N TYR A 143 1.35 -18.90 -0.33
CA TYR A 143 0.63 -20.15 -0.11
C TYR A 143 -0.89 -19.93 0.02
N ASP A 144 -1.33 -18.83 0.65
CA ASP A 144 -2.74 -18.45 0.76
C ASP A 144 -3.31 -18.00 -0.60
N LYS A 145 -4.43 -18.60 -1.02
CA LYS A 145 -4.98 -18.46 -2.38
C LYS A 145 -5.44 -17.03 -2.73
N ARG A 146 -5.67 -16.16 -1.75
CA ARG A 146 -6.35 -14.87 -1.97
C ARG A 146 -5.59 -13.89 -2.87
N ARG A 147 -4.27 -13.77 -2.70
CA ARG A 147 -3.37 -12.89 -3.47
C ARG A 147 -2.04 -13.59 -3.79
N SER A 148 -2.11 -14.91 -4.01
CA SER A 148 -0.94 -15.77 -4.16
C SER A 148 0.04 -15.26 -5.22
N GLU A 149 -0.44 -14.92 -6.42
CA GLU A 149 0.41 -14.42 -7.51
C GLU A 149 1.21 -13.17 -7.11
N PHE A 150 0.54 -12.19 -6.51
CA PHE A 150 1.19 -10.97 -6.06
C PHE A 150 2.31 -11.25 -5.04
N PHE A 151 2.01 -12.02 -4.00
CA PHE A 151 2.99 -12.29 -2.95
C PHE A 151 4.09 -13.25 -3.40
N THR A 152 3.81 -14.17 -4.32
CA THR A 152 4.83 -15.02 -4.96
C THR A 152 5.84 -14.16 -5.72
N ASN A 153 5.37 -13.17 -6.48
CA ASN A 153 6.25 -12.25 -7.19
C ASN A 153 7.09 -11.40 -6.22
N GLU A 154 6.50 -10.89 -5.13
CA GLU A 154 7.24 -10.15 -4.11
C GLU A 154 8.30 -11.03 -3.43
N LEU A 155 8.00 -12.29 -3.14
CA LEU A 155 8.96 -13.24 -2.56
C LEU A 155 10.11 -13.54 -3.52
N ILE A 156 9.84 -13.80 -4.80
CA ILE A 156 10.88 -13.99 -5.83
C ILE A 156 11.80 -12.76 -5.92
N ILE A 157 11.23 -11.56 -5.91
CA ILE A 157 12.02 -10.33 -5.95
C ILE A 157 12.89 -10.18 -4.69
N ALA A 158 12.34 -10.47 -3.50
CA ALA A 158 13.11 -10.45 -2.26
C ALA A 158 14.31 -11.41 -2.32
N LEU A 159 14.10 -12.64 -2.81
CA LEU A 159 15.17 -13.62 -2.99
C LEU A 159 16.25 -13.13 -3.98
N LYS A 160 15.85 -12.49 -5.08
CA LYS A 160 16.79 -11.91 -6.06
C LYS A 160 17.59 -10.73 -5.50
N LEU A 161 16.99 -9.92 -4.62
CA LEU A 161 17.70 -8.82 -3.94
C LEU A 161 18.76 -9.37 -2.97
N ILE A 162 18.44 -10.46 -2.26
CA ILE A 162 19.39 -11.17 -1.39
C ILE A 162 20.52 -11.79 -2.23
N ASP A 163 20.17 -12.44 -3.32
CA ASP A 163 21.09 -13.12 -4.23
C ASP A 163 22.16 -12.16 -4.79
N LYS A 164 21.77 -10.91 -5.02
CA LYS A 164 22.66 -9.83 -5.46
C LYS A 164 23.37 -9.11 -4.33
N ASN A 165 23.24 -9.56 -3.09
CA ASN A 165 23.74 -8.91 -1.86
C ASN A 165 23.28 -7.43 -1.71
N GLN A 166 22.16 -7.04 -2.32
CA GLN A 166 21.61 -5.69 -2.19
C GLN A 166 20.91 -5.48 -0.86
N ILE A 167 20.37 -6.56 -0.25
CA ILE A 167 19.77 -6.57 1.09
C ILE A 167 20.26 -7.79 1.88
N SER A 168 20.36 -7.65 3.20
CA SER A 168 20.74 -8.76 4.09
C SER A 168 19.52 -9.62 4.45
N ALA A 169 19.61 -10.94 4.24
CA ALA A 169 18.56 -11.88 4.61
C ALA A 169 18.27 -11.88 6.14
N ASN A 170 19.32 -11.72 6.95
CA ASN A 170 19.22 -11.79 8.41
C ASN A 170 18.51 -10.59 9.03
N GLU A 171 18.35 -9.50 8.29
CA GLU A 171 17.73 -8.26 8.77
C GLU A 171 16.32 -8.02 8.23
N LEU A 172 15.78 -8.95 7.46
CA LEU A 172 14.47 -8.83 6.83
C LEU A 172 13.31 -9.08 7.81
N TYR A 173 13.22 -8.20 8.81
CA TYR A 173 12.07 -8.09 9.71
C TYR A 173 11.30 -6.82 9.40
N GLY A 174 9.98 -6.94 9.29
CA GLY A 174 9.13 -5.83 8.89
C GLY A 174 7.65 -6.08 9.14
N SER A 175 6.80 -5.62 8.23
CA SER A 175 5.35 -5.82 8.34
C SER A 175 4.94 -7.25 8.02
N TRP A 176 3.73 -7.61 8.44
CA TRP A 176 3.09 -8.88 8.10
C TRP A 176 2.90 -9.08 6.57
N ALA A 177 2.86 -8.00 5.80
CA ALA A 177 2.68 -8.04 4.34
C ALA A 177 4.01 -8.06 3.56
N GLY A 178 5.16 -8.11 4.26
CA GLY A 178 6.47 -8.12 3.60
C GLY A 178 7.06 -6.74 3.32
N ALA A 179 6.47 -5.67 3.87
CA ALA A 179 7.01 -4.32 3.74
C ALA A 179 8.15 -4.07 4.73
N PHE A 180 9.17 -3.32 4.30
CA PHE A 180 10.45 -3.16 4.98
C PHE A 180 10.87 -1.69 5.17
N GLY A 181 11.55 -1.42 6.28
CA GLY A 181 12.24 -0.15 6.55
C GLY A 181 11.33 1.00 6.96
N ASN A 182 11.92 2.18 7.07
CA ASN A 182 11.28 3.40 7.59
C ASN A 182 10.04 3.84 6.80
N PHE A 183 9.99 3.54 5.51
CA PHE A 183 8.91 3.89 4.59
C PHE A 183 8.12 2.68 4.09
N GLN A 184 8.29 1.51 4.71
CA GLN A 184 7.52 0.30 4.44
C GLN A 184 7.48 -0.09 2.96
N PHE A 185 8.65 -0.20 2.34
CA PHE A 185 8.76 -0.60 0.94
C PHE A 185 8.54 -2.10 0.74
N MET A 186 7.73 -2.46 -0.25
CA MET A 186 7.65 -3.83 -0.76
C MET A 186 8.91 -4.19 -1.53
N PRO A 187 9.30 -5.47 -1.64
CA PRO A 187 10.47 -5.90 -2.41
C PRO A 187 10.52 -5.33 -3.83
N SER A 188 9.40 -5.29 -4.54
CA SER A 188 9.31 -4.68 -5.87
C SER A 188 9.57 -3.16 -5.86
N THR A 189 9.17 -2.47 -4.80
CA THR A 189 9.46 -1.05 -4.62
C THR A 189 10.95 -0.84 -4.35
N ILE A 190 11.58 -1.71 -3.55
CA ILE A 190 13.03 -1.69 -3.29
C ILE A 190 13.78 -1.85 -4.62
N LEU A 191 13.48 -2.92 -5.37
CA LEU A 191 14.14 -3.21 -6.65
C LEU A 191 14.13 -2.02 -7.62
N ASN A 192 13.01 -1.31 -7.69
CA ASN A 192 12.80 -0.26 -8.69
C ASN A 192 13.20 1.14 -8.22
N ASN A 193 13.25 1.38 -6.90
CA ASN A 193 13.33 2.76 -6.39
C ASN A 193 14.33 2.97 -5.27
N ALA A 194 14.77 1.90 -4.57
CA ALA A 194 15.72 2.07 -3.49
C ALA A 194 17.09 2.53 -4.00
N ILE A 195 17.78 3.28 -3.18
CA ILE A 195 19.10 3.86 -3.46
C ILE A 195 20.01 3.59 -2.26
N ASP A 196 21.20 3.09 -2.53
CA ASP A 196 22.33 3.15 -1.62
C ASP A 196 22.87 4.60 -1.68
N TYR A 197 22.47 5.44 -0.73
CA TYR A 197 22.75 6.88 -0.77
C TYR A 197 24.06 7.24 -0.07
N ASN A 198 24.51 6.40 0.87
CA ASN A 198 25.78 6.55 1.55
C ASN A 198 26.95 5.87 0.80
N ASN A 199 26.67 5.06 -0.25
CA ASN A 199 27.60 4.31 -1.09
C ASN A 199 28.40 3.25 -0.31
N ASP A 200 27.77 2.58 0.66
CA ASP A 200 28.39 1.46 1.39
C ASP A 200 28.15 0.09 0.74
N HIS A 201 27.50 0.06 -0.43
CA HIS A 201 27.12 -1.11 -1.23
C HIS A 201 25.98 -1.95 -0.65
N ILE A 202 25.27 -1.45 0.39
CA ILE A 202 24.11 -2.10 1.00
C ILE A 202 22.95 -1.10 1.01
N ILE A 203 21.78 -1.53 0.61
CA ILE A 203 20.54 -0.73 0.76
C ILE A 203 19.94 -1.02 2.13
N ASP A 204 20.22 -0.14 3.11
CA ASP A 204 19.60 -0.20 4.45
C ASP A 204 18.45 0.78 4.58
N LEU A 205 17.23 0.29 4.36
CA LEU A 205 16.02 1.10 4.50
C LEU A 205 15.61 1.38 5.95
N LYS A 206 16.39 0.94 6.94
CA LYS A 206 16.28 1.35 8.35
C LYS A 206 17.19 2.53 8.64
N SER A 207 18.24 2.74 7.85
CA SER A 207 19.09 3.94 7.92
C SER A 207 18.30 5.18 7.49
N ALA A 208 18.69 6.35 7.97
CA ALA A 208 18.07 7.60 7.52
C ALA A 208 18.49 7.92 6.08
N GLU A 209 19.78 7.70 5.74
CA GLU A 209 20.36 8.03 4.46
C GLU A 209 19.63 7.37 3.30
N ASP A 210 19.59 6.04 3.29
CA ASP A 210 18.99 5.29 2.21
C ASP A 210 17.49 5.40 2.19
N SER A 211 16.85 5.41 3.37
CA SER A 211 15.40 5.42 3.44
C SER A 211 14.79 6.74 2.95
N PHE A 212 15.34 7.90 3.36
CA PHE A 212 14.85 9.21 2.87
C PHE A 212 15.14 9.40 1.38
N ALA A 213 16.35 9.03 0.92
CA ALA A 213 16.70 9.14 -0.49
C ALA A 213 15.85 8.22 -1.38
N SER A 214 15.64 6.98 -0.95
CA SER A 214 14.78 6.02 -1.67
C SER A 214 13.33 6.49 -1.75
N ALA A 215 12.77 7.02 -0.65
CA ALA A 215 11.42 7.55 -0.65
C ALA A 215 11.28 8.76 -1.58
N ALA A 216 12.26 9.68 -1.55
CA ALA A 216 12.28 10.84 -2.42
C ALA A 216 12.42 10.44 -3.90
N ASN A 217 13.29 9.48 -4.23
CA ASN A 217 13.44 8.95 -5.58
C ASN A 217 12.13 8.34 -6.09
N TYR A 218 11.46 7.54 -5.26
CA TYR A 218 10.19 6.93 -5.64
C TYR A 218 9.10 7.98 -5.94
N LEU A 219 8.93 8.98 -5.06
CA LEU A 219 7.98 10.07 -5.27
C LEU A 219 8.29 10.91 -6.52
N SER A 220 9.58 11.20 -6.75
CA SER A 220 10.03 11.93 -7.94
C SER A 220 9.70 11.16 -9.23
N LYS A 221 10.00 9.84 -9.26
CA LYS A 221 9.65 8.97 -10.40
C LYS A 221 8.13 8.86 -10.62
N MET A 222 7.34 8.93 -9.56
CA MET A 222 5.87 8.94 -9.67
C MET A 222 5.30 10.26 -10.18
N GLY A 223 6.13 11.32 -10.26
CA GLY A 223 5.74 12.63 -10.79
C GLY A 223 5.16 13.58 -9.74
N TRP A 224 5.55 13.44 -8.47
CA TRP A 224 5.16 14.41 -7.44
C TRP A 224 5.58 15.82 -7.82
N ASN A 225 4.65 16.78 -7.66
CA ASN A 225 4.89 18.17 -7.96
C ASN A 225 4.62 19.04 -6.72
N THR A 226 5.64 19.68 -6.18
CA THR A 226 5.58 20.52 -4.97
C THR A 226 4.64 21.72 -5.10
N LYS A 227 4.30 22.12 -6.33
CA LYS A 227 3.38 23.24 -6.61
C LYS A 227 1.91 22.82 -6.58
N ASP A 228 1.62 21.53 -6.72
CA ASP A 228 0.25 21.02 -6.81
C ASP A 228 -0.34 20.73 -5.43
N LYS A 229 -1.64 20.97 -5.31
CA LYS A 229 -2.41 20.63 -4.12
C LYS A 229 -2.62 19.12 -4.03
N CYS A 230 -2.82 18.60 -2.82
CA CYS A 230 -3.30 17.24 -2.63
C CYS A 230 -4.83 17.18 -2.71
N PHE A 231 -5.49 17.84 -1.78
CA PHE A 231 -6.95 17.86 -1.69
C PHE A 231 -7.47 19.12 -1.00
N LYS A 232 -8.78 19.35 -1.12
CA LYS A 232 -9.53 20.34 -0.35
C LYS A 232 -10.87 19.74 0.10
N LYS A 233 -11.25 19.97 1.36
CA LYS A 233 -12.55 19.54 1.88
C LYS A 233 -13.66 20.42 1.36
N VAL A 234 -14.75 19.81 0.89
CA VAL A 234 -15.89 20.53 0.30
C VAL A 234 -17.23 20.08 0.89
N LYS A 235 -18.23 20.94 0.75
CA LYS A 235 -19.64 20.62 1.03
C LYS A 235 -20.36 20.48 -0.31
N LEU A 236 -20.88 19.29 -0.60
CA LEU A 236 -21.55 19.03 -1.87
C LEU A 236 -23.03 19.38 -1.83
N ASP A 237 -23.56 19.86 -2.97
CA ASP A 237 -24.96 19.87 -3.24
C ASP A 237 -25.41 18.44 -3.63
N LYS A 238 -26.60 18.02 -3.14
CA LYS A 238 -27.16 16.70 -3.48
C LYS A 238 -27.55 16.56 -4.95
N LYS A 239 -27.58 17.66 -5.71
CA LYS A 239 -27.81 17.68 -7.17
C LYS A 239 -26.63 17.12 -7.97
N ILE A 240 -25.44 16.94 -7.36
CA ILE A 240 -24.31 16.30 -8.04
C ILE A 240 -24.65 14.87 -8.43
N PRO A 241 -24.53 14.45 -9.70
CA PRO A 241 -24.77 13.08 -10.10
C PRO A 241 -23.79 12.11 -9.40
N ILE A 242 -24.32 11.01 -8.86
CA ILE A 242 -23.55 10.00 -8.10
C ILE A 242 -22.33 9.47 -8.87
N LYS A 243 -22.42 9.37 -10.22
CA LYS A 243 -21.33 8.91 -11.06
C LYS A 243 -20.02 9.73 -10.91
N TYR A 244 -20.10 10.97 -10.44
CA TYR A 244 -18.91 11.82 -10.20
C TYR A 244 -18.31 11.62 -8.81
N LEU A 245 -18.93 10.83 -7.94
CA LEU A 245 -18.42 10.54 -6.59
C LEU A 245 -17.55 9.27 -6.63
N ASN A 246 -16.29 9.42 -6.27
CA ASN A 246 -15.36 8.29 -6.14
C ASN A 246 -15.27 7.89 -4.66
N TYR A 247 -15.57 6.66 -4.34
CA TYR A 247 -15.50 6.11 -2.98
C TYR A 247 -14.50 4.94 -2.88
N SER A 248 -13.94 4.51 -4.03
CA SER A 248 -12.93 3.45 -4.10
C SER A 248 -11.57 4.00 -4.57
N ALA A 249 -10.49 3.57 -3.91
CA ALA A 249 -9.12 3.92 -4.28
C ALA A 249 -8.59 3.12 -5.49
N ARG A 250 -9.33 2.10 -5.98
CA ARG A 250 -8.86 1.24 -7.09
C ARG A 250 -8.69 2.01 -8.39
N LYS A 251 -9.58 2.94 -8.66
CA LYS A 251 -9.55 3.80 -9.85
C LYS A 251 -10.34 5.07 -9.61
N ILE A 252 -9.69 6.21 -9.70
CA ILE A 252 -10.35 7.52 -9.72
C ILE A 252 -10.92 7.75 -11.12
N LYS A 253 -12.21 8.00 -11.19
CA LYS A 253 -12.98 8.15 -12.44
C LYS A 253 -13.59 9.54 -12.55
N HIS A 254 -14.06 9.88 -13.79
CA HIS A 254 -14.87 11.07 -14.05
C HIS A 254 -14.21 12.39 -13.62
N LYS A 255 -12.89 12.50 -13.84
CA LYS A 255 -12.17 13.76 -13.69
C LYS A 255 -12.77 14.83 -14.62
N LYS A 256 -12.91 16.06 -14.13
CA LYS A 256 -13.38 17.24 -14.87
C LYS A 256 -12.60 18.47 -14.42
N LYS A 257 -12.66 19.54 -15.22
CA LYS A 257 -12.18 20.84 -14.77
C LYS A 257 -12.91 21.26 -13.50
N LEU A 258 -12.23 21.89 -12.57
CA LEU A 258 -12.81 22.37 -11.32
C LEU A 258 -14.03 23.29 -11.57
N SER A 259 -13.99 24.10 -12.64
CA SER A 259 -15.12 24.94 -13.06
C SER A 259 -16.41 24.14 -13.31
N PHE A 260 -16.31 22.89 -13.79
CA PHE A 260 -17.48 22.01 -13.95
C PHE A 260 -18.15 21.69 -12.62
N PHE A 261 -17.36 21.49 -11.55
CA PHE A 261 -17.86 21.16 -10.23
C PHE A 261 -18.35 22.36 -9.43
N LYS A 262 -18.02 23.60 -9.84
CA LYS A 262 -18.39 24.84 -9.14
C LYS A 262 -19.86 24.88 -8.72
N LYS A 263 -20.79 24.52 -9.61
CA LYS A 263 -22.24 24.52 -9.34
C LYS A 263 -22.70 23.46 -8.33
N TYR A 264 -21.84 22.48 -8.01
CA TYR A 264 -22.14 21.40 -7.07
C TYR A 264 -21.40 21.55 -5.72
N ILE A 265 -20.56 22.55 -5.57
CA ILE A 265 -19.77 22.79 -4.35
C ILE A 265 -20.35 24.02 -3.65
N LYS A 266 -21.03 23.80 -2.49
CA LYS A 266 -21.70 24.87 -1.73
C LYS A 266 -20.73 25.88 -1.11
N ASN A 267 -19.51 25.44 -0.72
CA ASN A 267 -18.45 26.27 -0.14
C ASN A 267 -17.32 26.51 -1.16
N TYR A 268 -17.67 26.74 -2.42
CA TYR A 268 -16.70 27.08 -3.44
C TYR A 268 -15.98 28.39 -3.10
N SER A 269 -14.66 28.37 -3.23
CA SER A 269 -13.80 29.54 -3.02
C SER A 269 -12.58 29.46 -3.93
N ASP A 270 -11.87 30.54 -4.12
CA ASP A 270 -10.66 30.61 -4.96
C ASP A 270 -9.51 29.78 -4.38
N ASP A 271 -9.56 29.42 -3.09
CA ASP A 271 -8.63 28.47 -2.47
C ASP A 271 -8.69 27.06 -3.12
N LEU A 272 -9.80 26.70 -3.73
CA LEU A 272 -9.89 25.46 -4.50
C LEU A 272 -9.04 25.52 -5.77
N GLY A 273 -8.94 26.70 -6.43
CA GLY A 273 -8.16 26.89 -7.63
C GLY A 273 -8.80 27.89 -8.60
N ASN A 274 -8.19 28.07 -9.77
CA ASN A 274 -8.66 29.03 -10.79
C ASN A 274 -9.71 28.45 -11.76
N GLY A 275 -10.16 27.21 -11.53
CA GLY A 275 -11.18 26.53 -12.33
C GLY A 275 -10.64 25.72 -13.52
N LYS A 276 -9.36 25.84 -13.86
CA LYS A 276 -8.72 25.12 -14.97
C LYS A 276 -8.19 23.75 -14.57
N GLU A 277 -7.91 23.54 -13.28
CA GLU A 277 -7.38 22.29 -12.73
C GLU A 277 -8.31 21.11 -13.04
N VAL A 278 -7.73 19.98 -13.43
CA VAL A 278 -8.46 18.72 -13.62
C VAL A 278 -8.51 18.01 -12.28
N VAL A 279 -9.71 17.82 -11.76
CA VAL A 279 -9.94 17.30 -10.40
C VAL A 279 -10.97 16.17 -10.42
N ALA A 280 -11.03 15.42 -9.31
CA ALA A 280 -12.12 14.50 -9.02
C ALA A 280 -12.73 14.78 -7.64
N ILE A 281 -13.92 14.24 -7.41
CA ILE A 281 -14.57 14.28 -6.09
C ILE A 281 -14.47 12.89 -5.47
N ILE A 282 -14.01 12.82 -4.21
CA ILE A 282 -14.03 11.59 -3.41
C ILE A 282 -14.97 11.72 -2.22
N THR A 283 -15.61 10.60 -1.87
CA THR A 283 -16.47 10.44 -0.68
C THR A 283 -16.10 9.13 0.03
N PRO A 284 -15.02 9.13 0.83
CA PRO A 284 -14.33 7.91 1.23
C PRO A 284 -15.08 7.00 2.21
N ASP A 285 -16.14 7.47 2.89
CA ASP A 285 -16.85 6.67 3.89
C ASP A 285 -17.95 5.77 3.31
N LYS A 286 -18.32 5.99 2.04
CA LYS A 286 -19.47 5.30 1.42
C LYS A 286 -19.39 3.78 1.42
N GLU A 287 -18.22 3.19 1.21
CA GLU A 287 -18.05 1.72 1.17
C GLU A 287 -17.83 1.09 2.55
N ILE A 288 -17.48 1.87 3.57
CA ILE A 288 -16.93 1.35 4.82
C ILE A 288 -17.81 1.62 6.00
N VAL A 289 -18.47 2.77 6.02
CA VAL A 289 -19.38 3.14 7.10
C VAL A 289 -20.80 2.81 6.68
N GLU A 290 -21.42 1.87 7.38
CA GLU A 290 -22.81 1.52 7.19
C GLU A 290 -23.71 2.76 7.32
N ASN A 291 -24.71 2.89 6.43
CA ASN A 291 -25.61 4.04 6.37
C ASN A 291 -24.92 5.42 6.21
N SER A 292 -23.67 5.46 5.75
CA SER A 292 -22.96 6.71 5.52
C SER A 292 -23.65 7.58 4.47
N ASN A 293 -23.61 8.91 4.69
CA ASN A 293 -24.07 9.86 3.69
C ASN A 293 -23.13 9.85 2.47
N ILE A 294 -23.65 9.47 1.31
CA ILE A 294 -22.86 9.40 0.07
C ILE A 294 -22.19 10.74 -0.33
N TYR A 295 -22.69 11.86 0.18
CA TYR A 295 -22.19 13.20 -0.14
C TYR A 295 -21.21 13.77 0.92
N SER A 296 -20.95 13.03 2.01
CA SER A 296 -20.14 13.52 3.13
C SER A 296 -19.48 12.37 3.91
N PRO A 297 -18.20 12.52 4.31
CA PRO A 297 -17.30 13.63 3.97
C PRO A 297 -16.93 13.66 2.51
N ALA A 298 -16.68 14.84 1.94
CA ALA A 298 -16.35 15.00 0.53
C ALA A 298 -15.11 15.89 0.34
N TYR A 299 -14.32 15.55 -0.67
CA TYR A 299 -13.08 16.25 -0.99
C TYR A 299 -12.91 16.40 -2.50
N VAL A 300 -12.43 17.56 -2.93
CA VAL A 300 -11.82 17.74 -4.24
C VAL A 300 -10.38 17.24 -4.14
N ILE A 301 -9.96 16.36 -5.04
CA ILE A 301 -8.60 15.84 -5.11
C ILE A 301 -7.91 16.27 -6.40
N TYR A 302 -6.59 16.48 -6.31
CA TYR A 302 -5.70 16.92 -7.38
C TYR A 302 -4.68 15.80 -7.69
N ASP A 303 -3.82 16.00 -8.69
CA ASP A 303 -2.92 14.96 -9.19
C ASP A 303 -1.97 14.41 -8.11
N ASN A 304 -1.45 15.25 -7.22
CA ASN A 304 -0.61 14.80 -6.09
C ASN A 304 -1.30 13.79 -5.16
N TYR A 305 -2.62 13.90 -4.99
CA TYR A 305 -3.38 12.93 -4.22
C TYR A 305 -3.34 11.53 -4.84
N GLU A 306 -3.43 11.46 -6.18
CA GLU A 306 -3.35 10.19 -6.91
C GLU A 306 -1.95 9.57 -6.86
N ILE A 307 -0.90 10.39 -6.72
CA ILE A 307 0.46 9.88 -6.49
C ILE A 307 0.54 9.16 -5.16
N ILE A 308 -0.06 9.70 -4.10
CA ILE A 308 -0.13 8.99 -2.80
C ILE A 308 -0.98 7.71 -2.90
N LEU A 309 -2.02 7.68 -3.75
CA LEU A 309 -2.78 6.44 -4.00
C LEU A 309 -1.95 5.36 -4.73
N LYS A 310 -0.91 5.74 -5.48
CA LYS A 310 0.05 4.76 -6.05
C LYS A 310 0.97 4.19 -4.97
N TRP A 311 1.30 4.99 -3.95
CA TRP A 311 2.06 4.53 -2.79
C TRP A 311 1.24 3.54 -1.94
N ASN A 312 0.03 3.95 -1.57
CA ASN A 312 -0.91 3.10 -0.82
C ASN A 312 -2.34 3.33 -1.32
N ARG A 313 -3.01 2.27 -1.77
CA ARG A 313 -4.37 2.31 -2.35
C ARG A 313 -5.46 2.47 -1.30
N SER A 314 -5.32 3.49 -0.45
CA SER A 314 -6.34 3.87 0.53
C SER A 314 -6.66 5.37 0.43
N LEU A 315 -7.93 5.71 0.20
CA LEU A 315 -8.38 7.12 0.19
C LEU A 315 -8.07 7.80 1.53
N ARG A 316 -8.22 7.08 2.64
CA ARG A 316 -7.96 7.61 3.97
C ARG A 316 -6.48 7.80 4.25
N PHE A 317 -5.64 6.86 3.78
CA PHE A 317 -4.19 7.00 3.87
C PHE A 317 -3.71 8.28 3.17
N ALA A 318 -4.14 8.50 1.93
CA ALA A 318 -3.76 9.69 1.17
C ALA A 318 -4.24 10.99 1.86
N LEU A 319 -5.46 11.01 2.41
CA LEU A 319 -5.94 12.14 3.22
C LEU A 319 -5.07 12.37 4.45
N ALA A 320 -4.67 11.33 5.16
CA ALA A 320 -3.85 11.45 6.37
C ALA A 320 -2.44 11.95 6.04
N VAL A 321 -1.80 11.43 4.97
CA VAL A 321 -0.47 11.90 4.52
C VAL A 321 -0.51 13.38 4.18
N CYS A 322 -1.45 13.80 3.33
CA CYS A 322 -1.53 15.19 2.91
C CYS A 322 -1.94 16.13 4.07
N THR A 323 -2.79 15.67 4.99
CA THR A 323 -3.13 16.46 6.21
C THR A 323 -1.92 16.65 7.11
N LEU A 324 -1.11 15.61 7.31
CA LEU A 324 0.09 15.69 8.13
C LEU A 324 1.16 16.57 7.45
N LYS A 325 1.30 16.47 6.12
CA LYS A 325 2.15 17.34 5.31
C LYS A 325 1.81 18.82 5.49
N ASP A 326 0.52 19.16 5.40
CA ASP A 326 0.07 20.54 5.58
C ASP A 326 0.34 21.06 7.00
N LYS A 327 0.23 20.19 8.02
CA LYS A 327 0.61 20.55 9.40
C LYS A 327 2.11 20.81 9.53
N PHE A 328 2.96 19.98 8.95
CA PHE A 328 4.41 20.22 8.95
C PHE A 328 4.76 21.54 8.25
N LYS A 329 4.11 21.85 7.12
CA LYS A 329 4.34 23.10 6.39
C LYS A 329 4.06 24.36 7.22
N ASN A 330 3.20 24.26 8.24
CA ASN A 330 2.90 25.38 9.15
C ASN A 330 3.88 25.47 10.32
N GLU A 331 4.72 24.46 10.56
CA GLU A 331 5.57 24.36 11.74
C GLU A 331 7.08 24.32 11.40
N LEU A 332 7.45 24.04 10.14
CA LEU A 332 8.82 24.02 9.60
C LEU A 332 9.07 25.19 8.63
#